data_a68ac055557a8fe0468813d9e1b569c4
#
_entry.id   a68ac055557a8fe0468813d9e1b569c4
#
_cell.length_a   1.000
_cell.length_b   1.000
_cell.length_c   1.000
_cell.angle_alpha   90.00
_cell.angle_beta   90.00
_cell.angle_gamma   90.00
#
_symmetry.space_group_name_H-M   'P 1'
#
loop_
_entity.id
_entity.type
_entity.pdbx_description
1 polymer ?
#
loop_
_entity_poly.entity_id
_entity_poly.type
_entity_poly.pdbx_seq_one_letter_code
_entity_poly.pdbx_strand_id
1 'polypeptide(L)'
;MSEKHLIRPYGDRKDDGVIQLSFVLPVPVSEKAKEAAAQLAKKLGLSHVLVSSMEKAGEDYSFFVVYGRTHMQLDYAAIEVPVVAHRKHAFDELNDVIERDVGRKIVVVGACIGTDSHTTGIDAIMNMKGYAGDYGLERYRMFRAINLGSQVEPHALVEKAREVEADAVLVSKVVTQRDVHKEDARTLVEAAKQAKIFDKTIWIFGGPRVDHKTALELGFDAGFGPGTKPSDVANYIYYRLLERQGRAPPPQPTAHGTPDATIQGAEKP
;
A
#
# COMPACT_ATOMS: atom_id res chain seq x y z
N MET A 1 -1.75 24.67 -19.03
CA MET A 1 -3.01 24.21 -18.43
C MET A 1 -3.24 22.80 -18.93
N SER A 2 -3.17 21.79 -18.07
CA SER A 2 -3.46 20.41 -18.50
C SER A 2 -4.94 20.33 -18.90
N GLU A 3 -5.21 19.68 -20.01
CA GLU A 3 -6.57 19.44 -20.50
C GLU A 3 -7.29 18.57 -19.45
N LYS A 4 -8.50 18.96 -19.05
CA LYS A 4 -9.30 18.22 -18.06
C LYS A 4 -9.69 16.86 -18.64
N HIS A 5 -9.46 15.80 -17.86
CA HIS A 5 -9.89 14.44 -18.22
C HIS A 5 -11.05 14.03 -17.30
N LEU A 6 -12.26 14.41 -17.69
CA LEU A 6 -13.46 14.08 -16.92
C LEU A 6 -13.88 12.62 -17.17
N ILE A 7 -13.98 11.86 -16.10
CA ILE A 7 -14.45 10.45 -16.13
C ILE A 7 -15.76 10.30 -15.37
N ARG A 8 -16.57 9.36 -15.82
CA ARG A 8 -17.84 8.92 -15.21
C ARG A 8 -17.90 7.39 -15.23
N PRO A 9 -18.64 6.73 -14.32
CA PRO A 9 -18.82 5.29 -14.37
C PRO A 9 -19.33 4.80 -15.75
N TYR A 10 -18.85 3.64 -16.13
CA TYR A 10 -19.22 2.93 -17.34
C TYR A 10 -20.12 1.74 -16.95
N GLY A 11 -21.37 1.74 -17.41
CA GLY A 11 -22.29 0.63 -17.28
C GLY A 11 -22.39 -0.12 -18.62
N ASP A 12 -23.48 0.11 -19.37
CA ASP A 12 -23.69 -0.48 -20.68
C ASP A 12 -23.05 0.34 -21.80
N ARG A 13 -22.85 1.65 -21.58
CA ARG A 13 -22.26 2.59 -22.53
C ARG A 13 -21.25 3.49 -21.84
N LYS A 14 -20.28 3.94 -22.63
CA LYS A 14 -19.28 4.88 -22.15
C LYS A 14 -19.95 6.11 -21.54
N ASP A 15 -19.52 6.46 -20.31
CA ASP A 15 -19.95 7.65 -19.56
C ASP A 15 -21.48 7.73 -19.28
N ASP A 16 -22.19 6.60 -19.26
CA ASP A 16 -23.63 6.57 -18.97
C ASP A 16 -23.97 6.79 -17.49
N GLY A 17 -22.96 6.73 -16.63
CA GLY A 17 -23.07 6.95 -15.20
C GLY A 17 -23.77 5.82 -14.45
N VAL A 18 -24.00 4.67 -15.06
CA VAL A 18 -24.61 3.51 -14.39
C VAL A 18 -23.60 2.87 -13.45
N ILE A 19 -24.03 2.63 -12.21
CA ILE A 19 -23.28 1.89 -11.21
C ILE A 19 -24.13 0.79 -10.61
N GLN A 20 -23.48 -0.27 -10.16
CA GLN A 20 -24.07 -1.33 -9.36
C GLN A 20 -23.56 -1.19 -7.91
N LEU A 21 -24.47 -1.26 -6.95
CA LEU A 21 -24.16 -1.37 -5.54
C LEU A 21 -24.65 -2.71 -5.01
N SER A 22 -23.89 -3.33 -4.11
CA SER A 22 -24.35 -4.47 -3.34
C SER A 22 -24.11 -4.21 -1.85
N PHE A 23 -25.09 -4.51 -1.03
CA PHE A 23 -25.02 -4.30 0.42
C PHE A 23 -26.01 -5.18 1.16
N VAL A 24 -25.81 -5.32 2.46
CA VAL A 24 -26.73 -6.02 3.37
C VAL A 24 -27.42 -4.99 4.27
N LEU A 25 -28.73 -5.15 4.48
CA LEU A 25 -29.46 -4.43 5.50
C LEU A 25 -29.87 -5.39 6.64
N PRO A 26 -29.85 -4.93 7.91
CA PRO A 26 -30.25 -5.73 9.06
C PRO A 26 -31.80 -5.73 9.21
N VAL A 27 -32.46 -6.27 8.20
CA VAL A 27 -33.91 -6.44 8.15
C VAL A 27 -34.25 -7.71 7.38
N PRO A 28 -35.32 -8.43 7.69
CA PRO A 28 -35.74 -9.60 6.94
C PRO A 28 -36.24 -9.21 5.54
N VAL A 29 -36.17 -10.17 4.63
CA VAL A 29 -36.66 -10.03 3.24
C VAL A 29 -38.12 -9.63 3.23
N SER A 30 -38.45 -8.49 2.61
CA SER A 30 -39.80 -7.94 2.50
C SER A 30 -39.86 -6.83 1.46
N GLU A 31 -41.04 -6.49 0.95
CA GLU A 31 -41.22 -5.33 0.06
C GLU A 31 -40.80 -4.01 0.73
N LYS A 32 -40.97 -3.90 2.07
CA LYS A 32 -40.48 -2.75 2.84
C LYS A 32 -38.93 -2.70 2.83
N ALA A 33 -38.27 -3.83 2.94
CA ALA A 33 -36.81 -3.92 2.85
C ALA A 33 -36.32 -3.53 1.46
N LYS A 34 -37.02 -3.95 0.40
CA LYS A 34 -36.73 -3.56 -0.99
C LYS A 34 -36.85 -2.05 -1.19
N GLU A 35 -37.92 -1.44 -0.69
CA GLU A 35 -38.11 0.01 -0.75
C GLU A 35 -37.02 0.74 0.08
N ALA A 36 -36.67 0.22 1.26
CA ALA A 36 -35.56 0.79 2.06
C ALA A 36 -34.23 0.78 1.31
N ALA A 37 -33.92 -0.29 0.59
CA ALA A 37 -32.72 -0.36 -0.26
C ALA A 37 -32.76 0.67 -1.39
N ALA A 38 -33.91 0.84 -2.04
CA ALA A 38 -34.09 1.84 -3.09
C ALA A 38 -33.94 3.28 -2.55
N GLN A 39 -34.51 3.57 -1.39
CA GLN A 39 -34.38 4.88 -0.73
C GLN A 39 -32.95 5.17 -0.29
N LEU A 40 -32.23 4.18 0.22
CA LEU A 40 -30.81 4.32 0.55
C LEU A 40 -29.99 4.69 -0.67
N ALA A 41 -30.17 3.99 -1.78
CA ALA A 41 -29.47 4.29 -3.03
C ALA A 41 -29.79 5.72 -3.54
N LYS A 42 -31.05 6.16 -3.45
CA LYS A 42 -31.44 7.55 -3.77
C LYS A 42 -30.75 8.57 -2.86
N LYS A 43 -30.67 8.29 -1.55
CA LYS A 43 -29.95 9.16 -0.59
C LYS A 43 -28.44 9.22 -0.85
N LEU A 44 -27.87 8.16 -1.44
CA LEU A 44 -26.47 8.16 -1.91
C LEU A 44 -26.28 8.94 -3.22
N GLY A 45 -27.30 9.63 -3.72
CA GLY A 45 -27.22 10.47 -4.91
C GLY A 45 -27.48 9.75 -6.23
N LEU A 46 -28.05 8.53 -6.19
CA LEU A 46 -28.40 7.82 -7.41
C LEU A 46 -29.80 8.18 -7.91
N SER A 47 -29.91 8.35 -9.21
CA SER A 47 -31.17 8.45 -9.95
C SER A 47 -31.50 7.13 -10.65
N HIS A 48 -32.72 6.96 -11.17
CA HIS A 48 -33.16 5.76 -11.89
C HIS A 48 -32.81 4.46 -11.15
N VAL A 49 -33.08 4.45 -9.83
CA VAL A 49 -32.76 3.32 -8.97
C VAL A 49 -33.61 2.11 -9.27
N LEU A 50 -32.98 0.95 -9.47
CA LEU A 50 -33.60 -0.35 -9.67
C LEU A 50 -32.98 -1.36 -8.69
N VAL A 51 -33.80 -1.93 -7.81
CA VAL A 51 -33.40 -3.09 -7.00
C VAL A 51 -33.57 -4.34 -7.85
N SER A 52 -32.47 -4.88 -8.32
CA SER A 52 -32.44 -6.00 -9.27
C SER A 52 -32.52 -7.36 -8.57
N SER A 53 -31.95 -7.47 -7.36
CA SER A 53 -32.01 -8.68 -6.55
C SER A 53 -32.17 -8.33 -5.07
N MET A 54 -32.91 -9.16 -4.35
CA MET A 54 -33.05 -9.17 -2.90
C MET A 54 -33.07 -10.61 -2.43
N GLU A 55 -32.07 -10.99 -1.62
CA GLU A 55 -31.88 -12.36 -1.15
C GLU A 55 -31.73 -12.40 0.36
N LYS A 56 -32.10 -13.53 0.97
CA LYS A 56 -31.90 -13.78 2.40
C LYS A 56 -30.40 -13.97 2.67
N ALA A 57 -29.83 -13.13 3.54
CA ALA A 57 -28.43 -13.21 3.96
C ALA A 57 -28.25 -13.69 5.41
N GLY A 58 -29.34 -14.13 6.05
CA GLY A 58 -29.42 -14.55 7.45
C GLY A 58 -30.86 -14.46 7.92
N GLU A 59 -31.12 -14.74 9.19
CA GLU A 59 -32.49 -14.74 9.72
C GLU A 59 -33.11 -13.34 9.66
N ASP A 60 -32.35 -12.32 10.06
CA ASP A 60 -32.77 -10.93 10.09
C ASP A 60 -32.01 -10.01 9.12
N TYR A 61 -31.42 -10.59 8.05
CA TYR A 61 -30.59 -9.86 7.11
C TYR A 61 -31.01 -10.12 5.67
N SER A 62 -31.03 -9.07 4.87
CA SER A 62 -31.26 -9.15 3.42
C SER A 62 -30.08 -8.57 2.64
N PHE A 63 -29.63 -9.29 1.62
CA PHE A 63 -28.63 -8.85 0.64
C PHE A 63 -29.33 -8.24 -0.57
N PHE A 64 -28.82 -7.14 -1.06
CA PHE A 64 -29.36 -6.41 -2.21
C PHE A 64 -28.33 -6.20 -3.28
N VAL A 65 -28.78 -6.28 -4.54
CA VAL A 65 -28.10 -5.74 -5.72
C VAL A 65 -28.95 -4.61 -6.29
N VAL A 66 -28.39 -3.42 -6.36
CA VAL A 66 -29.09 -2.21 -6.78
C VAL A 66 -28.33 -1.52 -7.89
N TYR A 67 -29.01 -1.18 -8.95
CA TYR A 67 -28.49 -0.34 -10.04
C TYR A 67 -29.04 1.08 -9.90
N GLY A 68 -28.23 2.04 -10.33
CA GLY A 68 -28.64 3.44 -10.41
C GLY A 68 -27.71 4.26 -11.26
N ARG A 69 -28.05 5.50 -11.55
CA ARG A 69 -27.23 6.42 -12.31
C ARG A 69 -26.71 7.55 -11.43
N THR A 70 -25.41 7.84 -11.54
CA THR A 70 -24.80 9.02 -10.94
C THR A 70 -24.52 10.09 -12.00
N HIS A 71 -24.64 11.35 -11.60
CA HIS A 71 -24.20 12.51 -12.39
C HIS A 71 -22.80 13.01 -11.98
N MET A 72 -22.21 12.35 -10.98
CA MET A 72 -20.88 12.70 -10.51
C MET A 72 -19.82 12.42 -11.56
N GLN A 73 -18.89 13.35 -11.70
CA GLN A 73 -17.71 13.26 -12.56
C GLN A 73 -16.47 13.55 -11.75
N LEU A 74 -15.37 12.92 -12.11
CA LEU A 74 -14.06 13.19 -11.55
C LEU A 74 -13.14 13.68 -12.65
N ASP A 75 -12.32 14.68 -12.36
CA ASP A 75 -11.21 15.07 -13.22
C ASP A 75 -10.03 14.16 -12.91
N TYR A 76 -9.85 13.12 -13.74
CA TYR A 76 -8.79 12.13 -13.54
C TYR A 76 -7.40 12.75 -13.63
N ALA A 77 -7.24 13.80 -14.45
CA ALA A 77 -5.96 14.51 -14.59
C ALA A 77 -5.58 15.32 -13.34
N ALA A 78 -6.57 15.68 -12.52
CA ALA A 78 -6.36 16.41 -11.27
C ALA A 78 -6.11 15.52 -10.05
N ILE A 79 -6.20 14.19 -10.21
CA ILE A 79 -5.99 13.24 -9.09
C ILE A 79 -4.49 13.06 -8.89
N GLU A 80 -3.99 13.56 -7.78
CA GLU A 80 -2.61 13.31 -7.34
C GLU A 80 -2.58 12.14 -6.36
N VAL A 81 -1.79 11.13 -6.70
CA VAL A 81 -1.53 9.99 -5.82
C VAL A 81 -0.06 9.99 -5.44
N PRO A 82 0.28 10.12 -4.15
CA PRO A 82 1.67 10.00 -3.74
C PRO A 82 2.18 8.59 -4.05
N VAL A 83 3.23 8.51 -4.83
CA VAL A 83 3.89 7.25 -5.22
C VAL A 83 5.35 7.27 -4.80
N VAL A 84 5.88 6.11 -4.46
CA VAL A 84 7.32 5.96 -4.24
C VAL A 84 7.99 5.86 -5.60
N ALA A 85 8.40 7.01 -6.15
CA ALA A 85 9.07 7.09 -7.44
C ALA A 85 10.58 7.30 -7.27
N HIS A 86 11.38 6.40 -7.81
CA HIS A 86 12.83 6.54 -7.91
C HIS A 86 13.35 5.75 -9.10
N ARG A 87 14.55 6.11 -9.59
CA ARG A 87 15.25 5.31 -10.60
C ARG A 87 15.56 3.95 -10.00
N LYS A 88 15.45 2.89 -10.81
CA LYS A 88 15.83 1.53 -10.40
C LYS A 88 17.17 1.19 -11.00
N HIS A 89 18.12 0.85 -10.14
CA HIS A 89 19.33 0.13 -10.51
C HIS A 89 19.03 -1.36 -10.54
N ALA A 90 19.65 -2.08 -11.47
CA ALA A 90 19.66 -3.54 -11.45
C ALA A 90 20.41 -4.06 -10.21
N PHE A 91 20.24 -5.34 -9.90
CA PHE A 91 20.79 -5.96 -8.69
C PHE A 91 22.28 -5.71 -8.49
N ASP A 92 23.10 -5.99 -9.51
CA ASP A 92 24.56 -5.81 -9.43
C ASP A 92 24.94 -4.32 -9.45
N GLU A 93 24.30 -3.53 -10.31
CA GLU A 93 24.49 -2.08 -10.39
C GLU A 93 24.21 -1.40 -9.04
N LEU A 94 23.14 -1.82 -8.33
CA LEU A 94 22.81 -1.25 -7.02
C LEU A 94 23.91 -1.53 -5.98
N ASN A 95 24.48 -2.74 -5.98
CA ASN A 95 25.59 -3.05 -5.10
C ASN A 95 26.81 -2.16 -5.38
N ASP A 96 27.13 -1.95 -6.66
CA ASP A 96 28.29 -1.15 -7.07
C ASP A 96 28.12 0.34 -6.73
N VAL A 97 26.93 0.91 -6.96
CA VAL A 97 26.69 2.31 -6.59
C VAL A 97 26.64 2.52 -5.07
N ILE A 98 26.13 1.57 -4.29
CA ILE A 98 26.18 1.65 -2.83
C ILE A 98 27.62 1.60 -2.33
N GLU A 99 28.44 0.70 -2.87
CA GLU A 99 29.86 0.61 -2.51
C GLU A 99 30.60 1.90 -2.82
N ARG A 100 30.38 2.49 -4.00
CA ARG A 100 30.99 3.76 -4.43
C ARG A 100 30.51 4.95 -3.59
N ASP A 101 29.19 5.05 -3.35
CA ASP A 101 28.57 6.26 -2.83
C ASP A 101 28.39 6.25 -1.31
N VAL A 102 28.21 5.09 -0.70
CA VAL A 102 28.02 4.92 0.74
C VAL A 102 29.28 4.38 1.40
N GLY A 103 30.08 3.54 0.71
CA GLY A 103 31.35 3.00 1.16
C GLY A 103 31.26 1.96 2.27
N ARG A 104 30.03 1.54 2.66
CA ARG A 104 29.75 0.52 3.68
C ARG A 104 28.43 -0.19 3.39
N LYS A 105 28.20 -1.31 4.06
CA LYS A 105 26.91 -1.98 3.98
C LYS A 105 25.81 -1.13 4.63
N ILE A 106 24.66 -1.10 3.97
CA ILE A 106 23.42 -0.53 4.52
C ILE A 106 22.81 -1.55 5.48
N VAL A 107 22.59 -1.17 6.72
CA VAL A 107 22.03 -2.04 7.76
C VAL A 107 20.51 -1.87 7.79
N VAL A 108 19.80 -2.98 7.59
CA VAL A 108 18.33 -3.01 7.55
C VAL A 108 17.80 -4.01 8.57
N VAL A 109 16.88 -3.57 9.41
CA VAL A 109 16.16 -4.44 10.34
C VAL A 109 14.70 -4.54 9.92
N GLY A 110 14.15 -5.74 9.85
CA GLY A 110 12.76 -5.96 9.45
C GLY A 110 11.99 -6.84 10.43
N ALA A 111 10.70 -6.57 10.61
CA ALA A 111 9.83 -7.37 11.47
C ALA A 111 8.35 -7.24 11.11
N CYS A 112 7.55 -8.25 11.47
CA CYS A 112 6.12 -8.10 11.65
C CYS A 112 5.85 -7.74 13.12
N ILE A 113 5.21 -6.59 13.35
CA ILE A 113 5.06 -6.01 14.69
C ILE A 113 3.75 -6.40 15.38
N GLY A 114 3.77 -6.32 16.72
CA GLY A 114 2.64 -6.62 17.59
C GLY A 114 2.24 -8.08 17.53
N THR A 115 0.96 -8.36 17.46
CA THR A 115 0.42 -9.74 17.44
C THR A 115 0.41 -10.39 16.06
N ASP A 116 0.99 -9.77 15.04
CA ASP A 116 0.96 -10.28 13.67
C ASP A 116 1.97 -11.42 13.47
N SER A 117 1.46 -12.60 13.15
CA SER A 117 2.26 -13.82 12.88
C SER A 117 2.58 -14.04 11.39
N HIS A 118 2.12 -13.16 10.49
CA HIS A 118 2.22 -13.35 9.05
C HIS A 118 3.56 -12.80 8.51
N THR A 119 4.57 -13.65 8.39
CA THR A 119 5.90 -13.23 7.91
C THR A 119 6.05 -13.13 6.40
N THR A 120 5.09 -13.66 5.62
CA THR A 120 5.21 -13.77 4.16
C THR A 120 5.63 -12.46 3.49
N GLY A 121 5.10 -11.31 3.92
CA GLY A 121 5.43 -10.00 3.35
C GLY A 121 6.86 -9.57 3.67
N ILE A 122 7.27 -9.65 4.94
CA ILE A 122 8.62 -9.28 5.34
C ILE A 122 9.66 -10.25 4.79
N ASP A 123 9.35 -11.55 4.77
CA ASP A 123 10.23 -12.58 4.21
C ASP A 123 10.43 -12.40 2.71
N ALA A 124 9.39 -12.03 1.97
CA ALA A 124 9.48 -11.74 0.54
C ALA A 124 10.48 -10.62 0.23
N ILE A 125 10.60 -9.62 1.09
CA ILE A 125 11.53 -8.49 0.91
C ILE A 125 12.92 -8.80 1.49
N MET A 126 12.97 -9.41 2.68
CA MET A 126 14.22 -9.56 3.42
C MET A 126 15.02 -10.79 3.03
N ASN A 127 14.37 -11.96 2.93
CA ASN A 127 15.05 -13.24 2.79
C ASN A 127 15.74 -13.41 1.45
N MET A 128 16.86 -14.12 1.43
CA MET A 128 17.74 -14.32 0.27
C MET A 128 17.01 -14.72 -1.02
N LYS A 129 15.93 -15.54 -0.91
CA LYS A 129 15.13 -15.99 -2.06
C LYS A 129 14.39 -14.85 -2.75
N GLY A 130 13.89 -13.88 -1.97
CA GLY A 130 13.10 -12.77 -2.48
C GLY A 130 11.72 -13.16 -3.01
N TYR A 131 11.20 -12.37 -3.95
CA TYR A 131 9.85 -12.51 -4.49
C TYR A 131 9.79 -12.15 -5.99
N ALA A 132 8.95 -12.86 -6.76
CA ALA A 132 8.67 -12.58 -8.18
C ALA A 132 9.91 -12.40 -9.07
N GLY A 133 10.95 -13.21 -8.82
CA GLY A 133 12.19 -13.19 -9.58
C GLY A 133 13.24 -12.17 -9.09
N ASP A 134 12.89 -11.32 -8.13
CA ASP A 134 13.81 -10.40 -7.48
C ASP A 134 14.42 -11.04 -6.22
N TYR A 135 15.70 -10.84 -6.01
CA TYR A 135 16.41 -11.31 -4.82
C TYR A 135 16.10 -10.42 -3.62
N GLY A 136 15.89 -11.03 -2.43
CA GLY A 136 15.70 -10.31 -1.19
C GLY A 136 16.97 -9.61 -0.69
N LEU A 137 16.79 -8.70 0.28
CA LEU A 137 17.87 -7.84 0.78
C LEU A 137 19.09 -8.61 1.30
N GLU A 138 18.89 -9.78 1.91
CA GLU A 138 19.98 -10.63 2.39
C GLU A 138 20.96 -11.06 1.29
N ARG A 139 20.53 -11.08 0.03
CA ARG A 139 21.39 -11.47 -1.10
C ARG A 139 22.23 -10.34 -1.64
N TYR A 140 21.87 -9.10 -1.36
CA TYR A 140 22.65 -7.95 -1.78
C TYR A 140 23.96 -7.86 -0.99
N ARG A 141 25.10 -7.83 -1.69
CA ARG A 141 26.44 -7.75 -1.09
C ARG A 141 26.58 -6.52 -0.16
N MET A 142 25.96 -5.42 -0.55
CA MET A 142 26.03 -4.13 0.14
C MET A 142 24.88 -3.89 1.13
N PHE A 143 24.08 -4.90 1.43
CA PHE A 143 23.14 -4.86 2.53
C PHE A 143 23.54 -5.81 3.67
N ARG A 144 23.22 -5.43 4.89
CA ARG A 144 23.17 -6.30 6.07
C ARG A 144 21.73 -6.33 6.53
N ALA A 145 20.98 -7.31 6.07
CA ALA A 145 19.58 -7.49 6.42
C ALA A 145 19.45 -8.35 7.68
N ILE A 146 18.62 -7.93 8.62
CA ILE A 146 18.36 -8.61 9.90
C ILE A 146 16.84 -8.76 10.00
N ASN A 147 16.33 -9.96 9.73
CA ASN A 147 14.91 -10.28 9.84
C ASN A 147 14.60 -10.85 11.23
N LEU A 148 13.78 -10.14 12.00
CA LEU A 148 13.37 -10.55 13.35
C LEU A 148 12.12 -11.45 13.35
N GLY A 149 11.52 -11.70 12.19
CA GLY A 149 10.34 -12.55 12.05
C GLY A 149 9.05 -11.85 12.47
N SER A 150 8.19 -12.58 13.17
CA SER A 150 6.84 -12.15 13.54
C SER A 150 6.69 -11.86 15.04
N GLN A 151 5.58 -11.20 15.38
CA GLN A 151 5.16 -10.91 16.76
C GLN A 151 6.21 -10.12 17.56
N VAL A 152 6.92 -9.23 16.87
CA VAL A 152 7.96 -8.41 17.49
C VAL A 152 7.31 -7.18 18.12
N GLU A 153 7.55 -6.98 19.41
CA GLU A 153 7.09 -5.79 20.12
C GLU A 153 7.74 -4.53 19.53
N PRO A 154 6.99 -3.42 19.35
CA PRO A 154 7.53 -2.19 18.77
C PRO A 154 8.81 -1.68 19.47
N HIS A 155 8.85 -1.73 20.79
CA HIS A 155 10.03 -1.31 21.56
C HIS A 155 11.23 -2.23 21.31
N ALA A 156 11.04 -3.54 21.20
CA ALA A 156 12.11 -4.49 20.92
C ALA A 156 12.71 -4.26 19.51
N LEU A 157 11.86 -3.93 18.51
CA LEU A 157 12.32 -3.57 17.18
C LEU A 157 13.18 -2.30 17.20
N VAL A 158 12.75 -1.28 17.94
CA VAL A 158 13.49 -0.01 18.10
C VAL A 158 14.84 -0.23 18.81
N GLU A 159 14.86 -1.02 19.87
CA GLU A 159 16.10 -1.35 20.58
C GLU A 159 17.07 -2.11 19.67
N LYS A 160 16.57 -3.06 18.87
CA LYS A 160 17.41 -3.78 17.91
C LYS A 160 17.95 -2.85 16.83
N ALA A 161 17.11 -1.97 16.29
CA ALA A 161 17.53 -0.98 15.31
C ALA A 161 18.62 -0.05 15.88
N ARG A 162 18.49 0.37 17.14
CA ARG A 162 19.49 1.18 17.84
C ARG A 162 20.80 0.42 18.07
N GLU A 163 20.72 -0.83 18.55
CA GLU A 163 21.87 -1.69 18.82
C GLU A 163 22.77 -1.88 17.60
N VAL A 164 22.15 -2.07 16.43
CA VAL A 164 22.89 -2.36 15.18
C VAL A 164 23.14 -1.11 14.34
N GLU A 165 22.76 0.07 14.84
CA GLU A 165 22.83 1.35 14.11
C GLU A 165 22.15 1.24 12.73
N ALA A 166 20.88 0.78 12.70
CA ALA A 166 20.15 0.53 11.49
C ALA A 166 19.94 1.79 10.64
N ASP A 167 20.27 1.70 9.36
CA ASP A 167 19.98 2.74 8.37
C ASP A 167 18.49 2.76 8.00
N ALA A 168 17.86 1.58 7.98
CA ALA A 168 16.44 1.45 7.70
C ALA A 168 15.77 0.39 8.57
N VAL A 169 14.50 0.62 8.87
CA VAL A 169 13.59 -0.32 9.54
C VAL A 169 12.40 -0.59 8.65
N LEU A 170 12.16 -1.87 8.36
CA LEU A 170 11.01 -2.35 7.60
C LEU A 170 10.00 -2.99 8.53
N VAL A 171 8.78 -2.48 8.47
CA VAL A 171 7.67 -2.99 9.27
C VAL A 171 6.64 -3.61 8.34
N SER A 172 6.25 -4.85 8.62
CA SER A 172 5.14 -5.51 7.92
C SER A 172 3.96 -5.71 8.86
N LYS A 173 2.76 -5.47 8.36
CA LYS A 173 1.52 -5.72 9.11
C LYS A 173 0.40 -6.15 8.17
N VAL A 174 -0.11 -7.36 8.39
CA VAL A 174 -1.23 -7.94 7.63
C VAL A 174 -2.55 -7.76 8.38
N VAL A 175 -2.52 -7.92 9.70
CA VAL A 175 -3.71 -7.78 10.56
C VAL A 175 -4.09 -6.31 10.70
N THR A 176 -5.24 -5.94 10.15
CA THR A 176 -5.74 -4.55 10.13
C THR A 176 -7.09 -4.38 10.82
N GLN A 177 -7.62 -5.43 11.47
CA GLN A 177 -8.89 -5.37 12.18
C GLN A 177 -8.85 -4.29 13.27
N ARG A 178 -9.93 -3.50 13.36
CA ARG A 178 -10.07 -2.40 14.34
C ARG A 178 -8.91 -1.40 14.34
N ASP A 179 -8.29 -1.18 13.18
CA ASP A 179 -7.16 -0.26 13.01
C ASP A 179 -5.91 -0.55 13.85
N VAL A 180 -5.75 -1.77 14.37
CA VAL A 180 -4.59 -2.21 15.17
C VAL A 180 -3.26 -1.90 14.48
N HIS A 181 -3.21 -2.00 13.14
CA HIS A 181 -2.00 -1.66 12.38
C HIS A 181 -1.58 -0.19 12.54
N LYS A 182 -2.54 0.73 12.67
CA LYS A 182 -2.25 2.15 12.90
C LYS A 182 -1.81 2.42 14.34
N GLU A 183 -2.36 1.68 15.29
CA GLU A 183 -1.99 1.80 16.71
C GLU A 183 -0.58 1.29 16.95
N ASP A 184 -0.24 0.08 16.47
CA ASP A 184 1.11 -0.48 16.56
C ASP A 184 2.14 0.41 15.84
N ALA A 185 1.78 0.97 14.67
CA ALA A 185 2.64 1.89 13.93
C ALA A 185 2.93 3.17 14.71
N ARG A 186 1.92 3.77 15.36
CA ARG A 186 2.11 4.95 16.22
C ARG A 186 3.00 4.65 17.41
N THR A 187 2.75 3.53 18.08
CA THR A 187 3.57 3.06 19.20
C THR A 187 5.04 2.92 18.79
N LEU A 188 5.29 2.35 17.60
CA LEU A 188 6.65 2.22 17.06
C LEU A 188 7.30 3.58 16.81
N VAL A 189 6.59 4.51 16.18
CA VAL A 189 7.09 5.87 15.88
C VAL A 189 7.42 6.61 17.18
N GLU A 190 6.56 6.52 18.19
CA GLU A 190 6.79 7.13 19.49
C GLU A 190 8.03 6.52 20.20
N ALA A 191 8.15 5.20 20.19
CA ALA A 191 9.31 4.51 20.75
C ALA A 191 10.61 4.93 20.04
N ALA A 192 10.60 5.04 18.71
CA ALA A 192 11.74 5.47 17.92
C ALA A 192 12.17 6.92 18.23
N LYS A 193 11.20 7.81 18.44
CA LYS A 193 11.45 9.20 18.87
C LYS A 193 12.06 9.26 20.27
N GLN A 194 11.52 8.48 21.22
CA GLN A 194 12.06 8.39 22.58
C GLN A 194 13.51 7.85 22.59
N ALA A 195 13.79 6.85 21.73
CA ALA A 195 15.13 6.31 21.57
C ALA A 195 16.09 7.22 20.78
N LYS A 196 15.61 8.36 20.25
CA LYS A 196 16.36 9.36 19.45
C LYS A 196 16.99 8.78 18.18
N ILE A 197 16.35 7.77 17.58
CA ILE A 197 16.79 7.18 16.31
C ILE A 197 15.83 7.53 15.16
N PHE A 198 14.65 8.10 15.44
CA PHE A 198 13.62 8.33 14.44
C PHE A 198 14.13 9.14 13.24
N ASP A 199 14.77 10.28 13.46
CA ASP A 199 15.25 11.15 12.39
C ASP A 199 16.50 10.62 11.67
N LYS A 200 17.19 9.65 12.26
CA LYS A 200 18.43 9.07 11.71
C LYS A 200 18.16 7.82 10.88
N THR A 201 17.04 7.14 11.09
CA THR A 201 16.69 5.87 10.49
C THR A 201 15.57 6.05 9.48
N ILE A 202 15.63 5.37 8.35
CA ILE A 202 14.56 5.34 7.33
C ILE A 202 13.49 4.35 7.79
N TRP A 203 12.24 4.80 7.89
CA TRP A 203 11.12 3.99 8.35
C TRP A 203 10.21 3.62 7.19
N ILE A 204 10.06 2.32 6.94
CA ILE A 204 9.24 1.79 5.84
C ILE A 204 8.12 0.91 6.41
N PHE A 205 6.90 1.17 5.97
CA PHE A 205 5.72 0.39 6.38
C PHE A 205 5.15 -0.39 5.20
N GLY A 206 4.99 -1.69 5.35
CA GLY A 206 4.47 -2.59 4.34
C GLY A 206 3.25 -3.38 4.81
N GLY A 207 2.42 -3.79 3.86
CA GLY A 207 1.28 -4.66 4.13
C GLY A 207 0.22 -4.60 3.03
N PRO A 208 -0.71 -5.58 3.00
CA PRO A 208 -1.70 -5.69 1.91
C PRO A 208 -2.73 -4.55 1.90
N ARG A 209 -2.84 -3.80 3.00
CA ARG A 209 -3.74 -2.64 3.14
C ARG A 209 -3.00 -1.35 3.52
N VAL A 210 -1.69 -1.32 3.30
CA VAL A 210 -0.86 -0.15 3.53
C VAL A 210 -0.54 0.45 2.17
N ASP A 211 -0.97 1.67 1.94
CA ASP A 211 -0.52 2.49 0.83
C ASP A 211 0.50 3.53 1.29
N HIS A 212 1.17 4.17 0.34
CA HIS A 212 2.19 5.16 0.63
C HIS A 212 1.63 6.37 1.40
N LYS A 213 0.41 6.81 1.07
CA LYS A 213 -0.26 7.92 1.74
C LYS A 213 -0.51 7.61 3.22
N THR A 214 -1.08 6.45 3.52
CA THR A 214 -1.32 5.99 4.90
C THR A 214 -0.01 5.90 5.70
N ALA A 215 1.07 5.39 5.08
CA ALA A 215 2.37 5.31 5.75
C ALA A 215 2.92 6.70 6.10
N LEU A 216 2.83 7.68 5.20
CA LEU A 216 3.24 9.07 5.45
C LEU A 216 2.41 9.71 6.58
N GLU A 217 1.09 9.50 6.61
CA GLU A 217 0.20 9.99 7.67
C GLU A 217 0.55 9.42 9.05
N LEU A 218 1.14 8.21 9.09
CA LEU A 218 1.60 7.55 10.30
C LEU A 218 3.04 7.95 10.69
N GLY A 219 3.72 8.76 9.87
CA GLY A 219 5.06 9.27 10.14
C GLY A 219 6.19 8.42 9.54
N PHE A 220 5.89 7.45 8.68
CA PHE A 220 6.91 6.68 7.97
C PHE A 220 7.44 7.44 6.75
N ASP A 221 8.63 7.11 6.29
CA ASP A 221 9.23 7.69 5.07
C ASP A 221 8.56 7.16 3.80
N ALA A 222 8.11 5.89 3.82
CA ALA A 222 7.41 5.28 2.70
C ALA A 222 6.48 4.14 3.11
N GLY A 223 5.45 3.92 2.29
CA GLY A 223 4.58 2.76 2.33
C GLY A 223 4.70 1.91 1.08
N PHE A 224 4.75 0.60 1.27
CA PHE A 224 4.82 -0.38 0.19
C PHE A 224 3.69 -1.40 0.31
N GLY A 225 2.83 -1.41 -0.69
CA GLY A 225 1.67 -2.30 -0.77
C GLY A 225 1.91 -3.59 -1.55
N PRO A 226 0.82 -4.30 -1.92
CA PRO A 226 0.88 -5.51 -2.70
C PRO A 226 1.62 -5.31 -4.03
N GLY A 227 2.38 -6.33 -4.45
CA GLY A 227 3.15 -6.30 -5.70
C GLY A 227 4.52 -5.65 -5.61
N THR A 228 4.87 -5.06 -4.47
CA THR A 228 6.21 -4.51 -4.23
C THR A 228 7.27 -5.61 -4.32
N LYS A 229 8.35 -5.32 -5.03
CA LYS A 229 9.51 -6.19 -5.17
C LYS A 229 10.63 -5.78 -4.22
N PRO A 230 11.51 -6.72 -3.81
CA PRO A 230 12.69 -6.38 -3.02
C PRO A 230 13.56 -5.28 -3.63
N SER A 231 13.71 -5.27 -4.97
CA SER A 231 14.46 -4.22 -5.69
C SER A 231 13.85 -2.82 -5.53
N ASP A 232 12.53 -2.71 -5.39
CA ASP A 232 11.87 -1.42 -5.13
C ASP A 232 12.31 -0.85 -3.79
N VAL A 233 12.27 -1.70 -2.76
CA VAL A 233 12.66 -1.31 -1.40
C VAL A 233 14.15 -1.03 -1.30
N ALA A 234 15.00 -1.86 -1.91
CA ALA A 234 16.45 -1.68 -1.92
C ALA A 234 16.86 -0.34 -2.55
N ASN A 235 16.32 -0.04 -3.74
CA ASN A 235 16.57 1.22 -4.43
C ASN A 235 16.07 2.42 -3.63
N TYR A 236 14.85 2.32 -3.05
CA TYR A 236 14.32 3.39 -2.22
C TYR A 236 15.23 3.70 -1.03
N ILE A 237 15.68 2.69 -0.29
CA ILE A 237 16.57 2.87 0.87
C ILE A 237 17.87 3.57 0.44
N TYR A 238 18.47 3.14 -0.66
CA TYR A 238 19.70 3.75 -1.19
C TYR A 238 19.51 5.24 -1.50
N TYR A 239 18.47 5.60 -2.25
CA TYR A 239 18.23 7.01 -2.61
C TYR A 239 17.86 7.85 -1.40
N ARG A 240 17.03 7.33 -0.51
CA ARG A 240 16.64 8.05 0.70
C ARG A 240 17.83 8.29 1.64
N LEU A 241 18.77 7.35 1.68
CA LEU A 241 20.02 7.53 2.44
C LEU A 241 20.88 8.65 1.85
N LEU A 242 21.01 8.70 0.52
CA LEU A 242 21.74 9.80 -0.14
C LEU A 242 21.09 11.16 0.11
N GLU A 243 19.77 11.26 0.03
CA GLU A 243 19.03 12.49 0.33
C GLU A 243 19.30 12.97 1.76
N ARG A 244 19.29 12.07 2.74
CA ARG A 244 19.59 12.41 4.13
C ARG A 244 21.05 12.87 4.35
N GLN A 245 21.94 12.47 3.47
CA GLN A 245 23.33 12.96 3.45
C GLN A 245 23.50 14.29 2.69
N GLY A 246 22.39 14.91 2.23
CA GLY A 246 22.43 16.15 1.45
C GLY A 246 22.92 15.97 0.01
N ARG A 247 22.99 14.72 -0.48
CA ARG A 247 23.35 14.41 -1.86
C ARG A 247 22.10 14.38 -2.70
N ALA A 248 22.03 15.20 -3.77
CA ALA A 248 20.88 15.23 -4.65
C ALA A 248 20.69 13.86 -5.31
N PRO A 249 19.47 13.25 -5.24
CA PRO A 249 19.18 12.08 -6.02
C PRO A 249 19.28 12.45 -7.51
N PRO A 250 19.67 11.51 -8.40
CA PRO A 250 19.59 11.74 -9.83
C PRO A 250 18.15 12.09 -10.21
N PRO A 251 17.94 12.97 -11.22
CA PRO A 251 16.62 13.43 -11.60
C PRO A 251 15.67 12.25 -11.81
N GLN A 252 14.52 12.32 -11.15
CA GLN A 252 13.47 11.30 -11.30
C GLN A 252 13.05 11.24 -12.78
N PRO A 253 12.79 10.05 -13.33
CA PRO A 253 12.12 9.97 -14.61
C PRO A 253 10.79 10.70 -14.47
N THR A 254 10.60 11.76 -15.25
CA THR A 254 9.31 12.45 -15.32
C THR A 254 8.24 11.41 -15.61
N ALA A 255 7.17 11.40 -14.79
CA ALA A 255 6.03 10.51 -14.96
C ALA A 255 5.23 10.91 -16.23
N HIS A 256 5.84 10.69 -17.39
CA HIS A 256 5.19 10.75 -18.68
C HIS A 256 5.13 9.33 -19.24
N GLY A 257 3.92 8.76 -19.18
CA GLY A 257 3.55 7.58 -19.92
C GLY A 257 3.86 6.25 -19.22
N THR A 258 3.00 5.84 -18.31
CA THR A 258 2.70 4.41 -18.16
C THR A 258 2.09 3.95 -19.48
N PRO A 259 2.69 2.96 -20.19
CA PRO A 259 1.96 2.29 -21.27
C PRO A 259 0.74 1.62 -20.61
N ASP A 260 -0.42 1.97 -21.12
CA ASP A 260 -1.68 1.31 -20.86
C ASP A 260 -1.46 -0.21 -20.93
N ALA A 261 -1.52 -0.88 -19.79
CA ALA A 261 -1.50 -2.34 -19.76
C ALA A 261 -2.84 -2.78 -20.32
N THR A 262 -2.90 -2.91 -21.65
CA THR A 262 -4.00 -3.54 -22.38
C THR A 262 -4.18 -4.92 -21.78
N ILE A 263 -5.20 -5.08 -20.96
CA ILE A 263 -5.70 -6.38 -20.53
C ILE A 263 -6.22 -7.04 -21.80
N GLN A 264 -5.40 -7.89 -22.43
CA GLN A 264 -5.85 -8.78 -23.48
C GLN A 264 -6.85 -9.74 -22.85
N GLY A 265 -8.12 -9.55 -23.20
CA GLY A 265 -9.18 -10.44 -22.84
C GLY A 265 -8.87 -11.85 -23.33
N ALA A 266 -8.90 -12.80 -22.40
CA ALA A 266 -8.90 -14.21 -22.72
C ALA A 266 -10.20 -14.53 -23.48
N GLU A 267 -10.11 -14.69 -24.80
CA GLU A 267 -11.12 -15.43 -25.54
C GLU A 267 -11.14 -16.87 -25.01
N LYS A 268 -12.28 -17.28 -24.51
CA LYS A 268 -12.55 -18.71 -24.27
C LYS A 268 -13.18 -19.33 -25.53
N PRO A 269 -12.80 -20.58 -25.82
CA PRO A 269 -13.41 -21.37 -26.90
C PRO A 269 -14.86 -21.75 -26.62
#